data_80cc7c9cf9a1f95908c2e38e1e94dde0
#
_entry.id   80cc7c9cf9a1f95908c2e38e1e94dde0
#
_cell.length_a   1.000
_cell.length_b   1.000
_cell.length_c   1.000
_cell.angle_alpha   90.00
_cell.angle_beta   90.00
_cell.angle_gamma   90.00
#
_symmetry.space_group_name_H-M   'P 1'
#
loop_
_entity.id
_entity.type
_entity.pdbx_description
1 polymer ?
#
loop_
_entity_poly.entity_id
_entity_poly.type
_entity_poly.pdbx_seq_one_letter_code
_entity_poly.pdbx_strand_id
1 'polypeptide(L)'
;FVSANNPDDFVFGDEYLKVFQAFAEAHGLFVFADEVYAEGYATAPLRPFAATNSGQAFARTATIRSFSKSHGLSGARLGYVVAPPEVVAYARRVSLFQLFSVPLPLQRMALAARRAPASWLAGAQEFQRRHRAITLEALSGSELPLTYPEPEGACYVFLDFSRILEPHAGSVTLQHVLERCVDHGVLLCPGHAFGEGFESHARLCFTAAPEAE
;
A
#
# COMPACT_ATOMS: atom_id res chain seq x y z
N PHE A 1 8.20 -8.11 -3.89
CA PHE A 1 7.43 -7.30 -4.85
C PHE A 1 6.17 -6.77 -4.17
N VAL A 2 5.96 -5.46 -4.20
CA VAL A 2 4.80 -4.79 -3.60
C VAL A 2 4.16 -3.90 -4.67
N SER A 3 2.84 -4.01 -4.90
CA SER A 3 2.10 -3.16 -5.84
C SER A 3 0.63 -3.00 -5.37
N ALA A 4 0.10 -1.79 -5.21
CA ALA A 4 0.79 -0.51 -5.20
C ALA A 4 1.79 -0.43 -4.06
N ASN A 5 2.90 0.28 -4.29
CA ASN A 5 4.00 0.30 -3.34
C ASN A 5 3.72 1.24 -2.15
N ASN A 6 4.33 0.96 -1.04
CA ASN A 6 4.35 1.79 0.16
C ASN A 6 5.83 2.09 0.48
N PRO A 7 6.30 3.35 0.40
CA PRO A 7 5.54 4.58 0.68
C PRO A 7 5.12 5.43 -0.53
N ASP A 8 5.64 5.20 -1.73
CA ASP A 8 5.58 6.11 -2.89
C ASP A 8 4.33 5.94 -3.77
N ASP A 9 3.50 4.95 -3.45
CA ASP A 9 2.23 4.66 -4.13
C ASP A 9 2.35 4.21 -5.59
N PHE A 10 3.57 3.85 -6.03
CA PHE A 10 3.85 3.44 -7.40
C PHE A 10 3.14 2.13 -7.76
N VAL A 11 2.56 2.09 -8.94
CA VAL A 11 1.92 0.90 -9.53
C VAL A 11 2.76 0.36 -10.67
N PHE A 12 3.15 -0.91 -10.57
CA PHE A 12 3.87 -1.58 -11.64
C PHE A 12 2.93 -1.91 -12.81
N GLY A 13 3.13 -1.25 -13.94
CA GLY A 13 2.42 -1.52 -15.18
C GLY A 13 2.82 -2.86 -15.81
N ASP A 14 2.02 -3.32 -16.79
CA ASP A 14 2.17 -4.62 -17.45
C ASP A 14 3.58 -4.90 -18.00
N GLU A 15 4.27 -3.89 -18.53
CA GLU A 15 5.61 -4.05 -19.08
C GLU A 15 6.63 -4.35 -17.97
N TYR A 16 6.56 -3.64 -16.83
CA TYR A 16 7.39 -3.93 -15.66
C TYR A 16 7.11 -5.33 -15.11
N LEU A 17 5.84 -5.71 -15.01
CA LEU A 17 5.46 -7.02 -14.51
C LEU A 17 6.02 -8.14 -15.39
N LYS A 18 6.01 -7.99 -16.71
CA LYS A 18 6.59 -8.96 -17.66
C LYS A 18 8.10 -9.06 -17.50
N VAL A 19 8.81 -7.92 -17.41
CA VAL A 19 10.27 -7.89 -17.24
C VAL A 19 10.65 -8.54 -15.91
N PHE A 20 9.96 -8.18 -14.83
CA PHE A 20 10.22 -8.75 -13.51
C PHE A 20 9.95 -10.25 -13.47
N GLN A 21 8.89 -10.71 -14.13
CA GLN A 21 8.60 -12.12 -14.25
C GLN A 21 9.67 -12.89 -15.03
N ALA A 22 10.08 -12.37 -16.20
CA ALA A 22 11.14 -12.98 -16.99
C ALA A 22 12.46 -13.10 -16.19
N PHE A 23 12.78 -12.07 -15.41
CA PHE A 23 13.91 -12.08 -14.49
C PHE A 23 13.76 -13.17 -13.42
N ALA A 24 12.60 -13.24 -12.77
CA ALA A 24 12.33 -14.24 -11.73
C ALA A 24 12.42 -15.68 -12.28
N GLU A 25 11.92 -15.91 -13.48
CA GLU A 25 12.00 -17.21 -14.17
C GLU A 25 13.45 -17.57 -14.51
N ALA A 26 14.21 -16.64 -15.13
CA ALA A 26 15.60 -16.87 -15.52
C ALA A 26 16.50 -17.21 -14.32
N HIS A 27 16.21 -16.67 -13.15
CA HIS A 27 16.97 -16.89 -11.92
C HIS A 27 16.33 -17.91 -10.96
N GLY A 28 15.25 -18.59 -11.36
CA GLY A 28 14.60 -19.59 -10.54
C GLY A 28 14.03 -19.05 -9.21
N LEU A 29 13.64 -17.77 -9.17
CA LEU A 29 13.16 -17.10 -7.95
C LEU A 29 11.74 -17.53 -7.63
N PHE A 30 11.39 -17.49 -6.34
CA PHE A 30 10.02 -17.53 -5.85
C PHE A 30 9.58 -16.11 -5.50
N VAL A 31 8.42 -15.68 -5.99
CA VAL A 31 7.93 -14.31 -5.82
C VAL A 31 6.86 -14.25 -4.73
N PHE A 32 7.09 -13.43 -3.72
CA PHE A 32 6.04 -12.98 -2.80
C PHE A 32 5.46 -11.66 -3.32
N ALA A 33 4.26 -11.72 -3.90
CA ALA A 33 3.55 -10.55 -4.40
C ALA A 33 2.64 -10.00 -3.30
N ASP A 34 3.07 -8.92 -2.66
CA ASP A 34 2.23 -8.19 -1.71
C ASP A 34 1.31 -7.24 -2.49
N GLU A 35 0.06 -7.64 -2.58
CA GLU A 35 -1.00 -6.95 -3.32
C GLU A 35 -2.13 -6.50 -2.39
N VAL A 36 -1.80 -6.10 -1.16
CA VAL A 36 -2.77 -5.71 -0.14
C VAL A 36 -3.59 -4.47 -0.52
N TYR A 37 -3.11 -3.66 -1.47
CA TYR A 37 -3.79 -2.48 -2.00
C TYR A 37 -4.54 -2.72 -3.32
N ALA A 38 -4.50 -3.93 -3.88
CA ALA A 38 -5.02 -4.21 -5.22
C ALA A 38 -6.54 -4.03 -5.38
N GLU A 39 -7.28 -4.03 -4.30
CA GLU A 39 -8.74 -3.82 -4.33
C GLU A 39 -9.07 -2.52 -3.57
N GLY A 40 -9.62 -1.54 -4.24
CA GLY A 40 -10.24 -0.39 -3.60
C GLY A 40 -9.50 0.94 -3.68
N TYR A 41 -8.21 0.97 -3.97
CA TYR A 41 -7.43 2.20 -3.92
C TYR A 41 -6.97 2.72 -5.28
N ALA A 42 -6.63 1.83 -6.20
CA ALA A 42 -6.06 2.21 -7.48
C ALA A 42 -7.00 3.04 -8.35
N THR A 43 -6.44 3.99 -9.09
CA THR A 43 -7.15 4.76 -10.13
C THR A 43 -7.61 3.89 -11.28
N ALA A 44 -6.96 2.73 -11.48
CA ALA A 44 -7.34 1.67 -12.41
C ALA A 44 -7.22 0.30 -11.74
N PRO A 45 -7.92 -0.74 -12.22
CA PRO A 45 -7.78 -2.09 -11.69
C PRO A 45 -6.34 -2.58 -11.76
N LEU A 46 -5.76 -2.96 -10.62
CA LEU A 46 -4.42 -3.52 -10.57
C LEU A 46 -4.41 -4.94 -11.10
N ARG A 47 -3.52 -5.21 -12.04
CA ARG A 47 -3.32 -6.57 -12.55
C ARG A 47 -2.53 -7.39 -11.52
N PRO A 48 -3.05 -8.55 -11.08
CA PRO A 48 -2.30 -9.43 -10.20
C PRO A 48 -1.02 -9.93 -10.87
N PHE A 49 0.09 -9.96 -10.15
CA PHE A 49 1.34 -10.50 -10.68
C PHE A 49 1.18 -11.94 -11.18
N ALA A 50 0.46 -12.77 -10.44
CA ALA A 50 0.16 -14.15 -10.83
C ALA A 50 -0.65 -14.29 -12.13
N ALA A 51 -1.31 -13.21 -12.61
CA ALA A 51 -2.07 -13.19 -13.85
C ALA A 51 -1.28 -12.61 -15.04
N THR A 52 -0.03 -12.23 -14.84
CA THR A 52 0.80 -11.57 -15.85
C THR A 52 1.18 -12.53 -16.99
N ASN A 53 1.28 -13.83 -16.69
CA ASN A 53 1.60 -14.84 -17.67
C ASN A 53 0.81 -16.15 -17.49
N SER A 54 0.78 -16.96 -18.55
CA SER A 54 0.12 -18.25 -18.58
C SER A 54 0.80 -19.27 -17.65
N GLY A 55 0.14 -19.69 -16.60
CA GLY A 55 0.41 -20.93 -15.85
C GLY A 55 1.71 -21.03 -15.04
N GLN A 56 2.85 -20.62 -15.57
CA GLN A 56 4.14 -20.79 -14.89
C GLN A 56 4.39 -19.73 -13.79
N ALA A 57 3.94 -18.51 -13.96
CA ALA A 57 4.10 -17.47 -12.95
C ALA A 57 3.38 -17.83 -11.64
N PHE A 58 2.22 -18.48 -11.72
CA PHE A 58 1.48 -18.93 -10.55
C PHE A 58 2.25 -20.02 -9.77
N ALA A 59 2.93 -20.91 -10.46
CA ALA A 59 3.67 -22.04 -9.84
C ALA A 59 4.80 -21.59 -8.90
N ARG A 60 5.31 -20.36 -9.04
CA ARG A 60 6.39 -19.80 -8.22
C ARG A 60 6.02 -18.49 -7.56
N THR A 61 4.73 -18.24 -7.35
CA THR A 61 4.22 -17.00 -6.78
C THR A 61 3.29 -17.26 -5.60
N ALA A 62 3.48 -16.51 -4.53
CA ALA A 62 2.51 -16.37 -3.45
C ALA A 62 1.96 -14.95 -3.47
N THR A 63 0.68 -14.80 -3.79
CA THR A 63 -0.03 -13.53 -3.74
C THR A 63 -0.63 -13.32 -2.36
N ILE A 64 -0.30 -12.20 -1.74
CA ILE A 64 -0.75 -11.81 -0.40
C ILE A 64 -1.83 -10.75 -0.55
N ARG A 65 -2.99 -10.97 0.07
CA ARG A 65 -4.15 -10.07 0.06
C ARG A 65 -4.63 -9.79 1.48
N SER A 66 -5.26 -8.64 1.67
CA SER A 66 -5.74 -8.20 2.97
C SER A 66 -7.13 -7.59 2.89
N PHE A 67 -7.95 -7.85 3.90
CA PHE A 67 -9.24 -7.15 4.11
C PHE A 67 -9.05 -5.80 4.80
N SER A 68 -7.86 -5.54 5.35
CA SER A 68 -7.57 -4.31 6.08
C SER A 68 -7.76 -3.06 5.25
N LYS A 69 -7.35 -3.12 3.98
CA LYS A 69 -7.33 -1.97 3.06
C LYS A 69 -8.58 -1.95 2.18
N SER A 70 -8.83 -3.03 1.46
CA SER A 70 -9.96 -3.11 0.53
C SER A 70 -11.34 -3.00 1.19
N HIS A 71 -11.47 -3.48 2.43
CA HIS A 71 -12.76 -3.56 3.13
C HIS A 71 -12.80 -2.78 4.44
N GLY A 72 -11.79 -1.97 4.75
CA GLY A 72 -11.73 -1.19 5.99
C GLY A 72 -11.64 -2.03 7.27
N LEU A 73 -11.26 -3.32 7.16
CA LEU A 73 -11.24 -4.26 8.27
C LEU A 73 -9.85 -4.38 8.93
N SER A 74 -9.14 -3.26 9.07
CA SER A 74 -7.79 -3.25 9.64
C SER A 74 -7.73 -3.81 11.06
N GLY A 75 -8.73 -3.55 11.88
CA GLY A 75 -8.86 -4.09 13.24
C GLY A 75 -9.12 -5.60 13.30
N ALA A 76 -9.62 -6.20 12.24
CA ALA A 76 -9.88 -7.64 12.17
C ALA A 76 -8.62 -8.50 12.00
N ARG A 77 -7.51 -7.91 11.59
CA ARG A 77 -6.23 -8.59 11.34
C ARG A 77 -6.35 -9.79 10.40
N LEU A 78 -7.11 -9.64 9.31
CA LEU A 78 -7.43 -10.69 8.35
C LEU A 78 -6.81 -10.43 6.98
N GLY A 79 -6.23 -11.48 6.42
CA GLY A 79 -5.76 -11.56 5.06
C GLY A 79 -5.81 -13.00 4.56
N TYR A 80 -5.38 -13.20 3.34
CA TYR A 80 -5.27 -14.52 2.73
C TYR A 80 -4.09 -14.57 1.75
N VAL A 81 -3.61 -15.78 1.51
CA VAL A 81 -2.54 -16.06 0.57
C VAL A 81 -3.08 -17.01 -0.50
N VAL A 82 -2.78 -16.68 -1.75
CA VAL A 82 -3.01 -17.56 -2.90
C VAL A 82 -1.66 -18.01 -3.41
N ALA A 83 -1.36 -19.29 -3.30
CA ALA A 83 -0.04 -19.84 -3.61
C ALA A 83 -0.15 -21.32 -4.03
N PRO A 84 0.92 -21.92 -4.55
CA PRO A 84 0.99 -23.37 -4.81
C PRO A 84 0.61 -24.20 -3.57
N PRO A 85 -0.03 -25.37 -3.74
CA PRO A 85 -0.52 -26.19 -2.63
C PRO A 85 0.53 -26.52 -1.57
N GLU A 86 1.76 -26.77 -1.95
CA GLU A 86 2.88 -27.07 -1.05
C GLU A 86 3.24 -25.87 -0.18
N VAL A 87 3.21 -24.64 -0.73
CA VAL A 87 3.46 -23.41 0.01
C VAL A 87 2.32 -23.14 1.02
N VAL A 88 1.07 -23.33 0.58
CA VAL A 88 -0.10 -23.20 1.45
C VAL A 88 -0.05 -24.23 2.58
N ALA A 89 0.31 -25.47 2.30
CA ALA A 89 0.44 -26.52 3.30
C ALA A 89 1.51 -26.17 4.35
N TYR A 90 2.64 -25.62 3.90
CA TYR A 90 3.71 -25.19 4.80
C TYR A 90 3.28 -23.97 5.65
N ALA A 91 2.71 -22.94 5.01
CA ALA A 91 2.19 -21.76 5.70
C ALA A 91 1.14 -22.13 6.77
N ARG A 92 0.24 -23.08 6.45
CA ARG A 92 -0.74 -23.59 7.41
C ARG A 92 -0.09 -24.24 8.62
N ARG A 93 0.96 -25.03 8.42
CA ARG A 93 1.69 -25.66 9.53
C ARG A 93 2.34 -24.60 10.43
N VAL A 94 2.99 -23.59 9.87
CA VAL A 94 3.60 -22.49 10.63
C VAL A 94 2.52 -21.70 11.40
N SER A 95 1.43 -21.35 10.72
CA SER A 95 0.32 -20.60 11.31
C SER A 95 -0.33 -21.34 12.49
N LEU A 96 -0.40 -22.67 12.43
CA LEU A 96 -0.94 -23.49 13.53
C LEU A 96 -0.18 -23.27 14.85
N PHE A 97 1.14 -23.07 14.78
CA PHE A 97 1.97 -22.84 15.97
C PHE A 97 2.02 -21.36 16.39
N GLN A 98 1.74 -20.44 15.48
CA GLN A 98 1.77 -18.99 15.78
C GLN A 98 0.42 -18.47 16.25
N LEU A 99 -0.66 -18.87 15.59
CA LEU A 99 -1.99 -18.30 15.76
C LEU A 99 -3.06 -19.36 16.11
N PHE A 100 -2.72 -20.64 15.99
CA PHE A 100 -3.61 -21.79 16.04
C PHE A 100 -4.67 -21.75 14.92
N SER A 101 -5.61 -20.80 14.96
CA SER A 101 -6.58 -20.55 13.89
C SER A 101 -7.11 -19.12 13.95
N VAL A 102 -7.58 -18.63 12.82
CA VAL A 102 -8.33 -17.38 12.78
C VAL A 102 -9.68 -17.60 13.47
N PRO A 103 -10.11 -16.76 14.42
CA PRO A 103 -11.39 -16.89 15.10
C PRO A 103 -12.58 -16.94 14.12
N LEU A 104 -13.53 -17.83 14.35
CA LEU A 104 -14.68 -18.05 13.46
C LEU A 104 -15.50 -16.77 13.18
N PRO A 105 -15.75 -15.86 14.13
CA PRO A 105 -16.43 -14.60 13.85
C PRO A 105 -15.70 -13.77 12.77
N LEU A 106 -14.37 -13.70 12.82
CA LEU A 106 -13.56 -12.97 11.85
C LEU A 106 -13.61 -13.63 10.46
N GLN A 107 -13.59 -14.95 10.39
CA GLN A 107 -13.77 -15.68 9.13
C GLN A 107 -15.13 -15.38 8.50
N ARG A 108 -16.20 -15.36 9.31
CA ARG A 108 -17.56 -14.99 8.84
C ARG A 108 -17.64 -13.55 8.38
N MET A 109 -16.96 -12.64 9.07
CA MET A 109 -16.86 -11.23 8.67
C MET A 109 -16.15 -11.08 7.31
N ALA A 110 -15.03 -11.76 7.10
CA ALA A 110 -14.35 -11.79 5.81
C ALA A 110 -15.24 -12.34 4.69
N LEU A 111 -15.98 -13.41 4.97
CA LEU A 111 -16.91 -13.99 4.01
C LEU A 111 -18.06 -13.03 3.68
N ALA A 112 -18.59 -12.31 4.66
CA ALA A 112 -19.61 -11.30 4.45
C ALA A 112 -19.06 -10.13 3.60
N ALA A 113 -17.84 -9.65 3.89
CA ALA A 113 -17.16 -8.62 3.13
C ALA A 113 -16.97 -9.02 1.65
N ARG A 114 -16.54 -10.27 1.39
CA ARG A 114 -16.41 -10.80 0.02
C ARG A 114 -17.73 -10.95 -0.73
N ARG A 115 -18.83 -11.06 -0.01
CA ARG A 115 -20.19 -11.14 -0.56
C ARG A 115 -20.91 -9.80 -0.61
N ALA A 116 -20.27 -8.74 -0.14
CA ALA A 116 -20.83 -7.40 -0.20
C ALA A 116 -21.11 -7.00 -1.66
N PRO A 117 -22.18 -6.26 -1.91
CA PRO A 117 -22.50 -5.81 -3.26
C PRO A 117 -21.40 -4.89 -3.81
N ALA A 118 -21.21 -4.89 -5.11
CA ALA A 118 -20.20 -4.05 -5.77
C ALA A 118 -20.36 -2.56 -5.46
N SER A 119 -21.57 -2.09 -5.17
CA SER A 119 -21.87 -0.72 -4.76
C SER A 119 -21.17 -0.33 -3.47
N TRP A 120 -20.96 -1.27 -2.53
CA TRP A 120 -20.23 -1.00 -1.30
C TRP A 120 -18.76 -0.67 -1.58
N LEU A 121 -18.11 -1.48 -2.41
CA LEU A 121 -16.72 -1.25 -2.80
C LEU A 121 -16.57 0.04 -3.62
N ALA A 122 -17.53 0.31 -4.52
CA ALA A 122 -17.56 1.56 -5.28
C ALA A 122 -17.67 2.80 -4.40
N GLY A 123 -18.47 2.75 -3.32
CA GLY A 123 -18.54 3.82 -2.34
C GLY A 123 -17.22 4.06 -1.60
N ALA A 124 -16.55 2.98 -1.20
CA ALA A 124 -15.22 3.07 -0.57
C ALA A 124 -14.17 3.65 -1.54
N GLN A 125 -14.21 3.25 -2.81
CA GLN A 125 -13.32 3.79 -3.85
C GLN A 125 -13.57 5.29 -4.12
N GLU A 126 -14.84 5.72 -4.10
CA GLU A 126 -15.19 7.13 -4.27
C GLU A 126 -14.68 7.98 -3.12
N PHE A 127 -14.88 7.53 -1.89
CA PHE A 127 -14.32 8.17 -0.70
C PHE A 127 -12.80 8.39 -0.84
N GLN A 128 -12.08 7.38 -1.27
CA GLN A 128 -10.62 7.47 -1.43
C GLN A 128 -10.20 8.41 -2.57
N ARG A 129 -10.90 8.36 -3.72
CA ARG A 129 -10.64 9.28 -4.83
C ARG A 129 -10.84 10.73 -4.43
N ARG A 130 -11.87 11.00 -3.64
CA ARG A 130 -12.14 12.34 -3.13
C ARG A 130 -11.05 12.82 -2.17
N HIS A 131 -10.62 11.99 -1.21
CA HIS A 131 -9.55 12.35 -0.28
C HIS A 131 -8.21 12.56 -1.01
N ARG A 132 -7.92 11.72 -2.01
CA ARG A 132 -6.76 11.92 -2.87
C ARG A 132 -6.82 13.28 -3.56
N ALA A 133 -7.93 13.62 -4.18
CA ALA A 133 -8.11 14.89 -4.90
C ALA A 133 -7.93 16.09 -3.98
N ILE A 134 -8.56 16.09 -2.81
CA ILE A 134 -8.44 17.16 -1.80
C ILE A 134 -6.97 17.33 -1.36
N THR A 135 -6.29 16.19 -1.10
CA THR A 135 -4.89 16.23 -0.67
C THR A 135 -3.97 16.79 -1.75
N LEU A 136 -4.12 16.34 -2.99
CA LEU A 136 -3.30 16.80 -4.10
C LEU A 136 -3.58 18.26 -4.44
N GLU A 137 -4.84 18.72 -4.34
CA GLU A 137 -5.20 20.12 -4.49
C GLU A 137 -4.53 20.99 -3.41
N ALA A 138 -4.60 20.58 -2.15
CA ALA A 138 -3.94 21.29 -1.05
C ALA A 138 -2.40 21.34 -1.22
N LEU A 139 -1.78 20.24 -1.64
CA LEU A 139 -0.33 20.20 -1.87
C LEU A 139 0.08 21.06 -3.08
N SER A 140 -0.66 21.01 -4.17
CA SER A 140 -0.38 21.81 -5.39
C SER A 140 -0.67 23.29 -5.20
N GLY A 141 -1.65 23.64 -4.39
CA GLY A 141 -1.95 25.03 -4.00
C GLY A 141 -0.98 25.61 -2.97
N SER A 142 -0.09 24.81 -2.43
CA SER A 142 0.92 25.23 -1.47
C SER A 142 2.06 25.96 -2.19
N GLU A 143 2.56 27.06 -1.61
CA GLU A 143 3.78 27.75 -2.07
C GLU A 143 5.08 27.03 -1.64
N LEU A 144 4.96 25.92 -0.89
CA LEU A 144 6.11 25.17 -0.42
C LEU A 144 6.77 24.39 -1.57
N PRO A 145 8.11 24.37 -1.68
CA PRO A 145 8.83 23.67 -2.74
C PRO A 145 8.89 22.15 -2.46
N LEU A 146 7.74 21.54 -2.23
CA LEU A 146 7.60 20.09 -2.05
C LEU A 146 7.60 19.38 -3.40
N THR A 147 8.26 18.22 -3.46
CA THR A 147 8.14 17.31 -4.58
C THR A 147 7.64 15.95 -4.12
N TYR A 148 6.90 15.28 -4.97
CA TYR A 148 6.37 13.94 -4.69
C TYR A 148 5.97 13.24 -6.00
N PRO A 149 6.11 11.91 -6.09
CA PRO A 149 5.49 11.14 -7.16
C PRO A 149 3.97 11.22 -7.04
N GLU A 150 3.27 11.28 -8.17
CA GLU A 150 1.81 11.25 -8.15
C GLU A 150 1.33 9.88 -7.67
N PRO A 151 0.44 9.82 -6.64
CA PRO A 151 -0.05 8.55 -6.12
C PRO A 151 -0.95 7.84 -7.14
N GLU A 152 -0.76 6.53 -7.32
CA GLU A 152 -1.43 5.75 -8.36
C GLU A 152 -2.37 4.65 -7.81
N GLY A 153 -2.06 4.08 -6.66
CA GLY A 153 -2.73 2.83 -6.31
C GLY A 153 -2.95 2.47 -4.86
N ALA A 154 -2.46 3.24 -3.91
CA ALA A 154 -2.74 3.02 -2.49
C ALA A 154 -3.35 4.28 -1.85
N CYS A 155 -2.85 4.73 -0.71
CA CYS A 155 -3.41 5.87 0.02
C CYS A 155 -2.33 6.80 0.57
N TYR A 156 -1.23 6.91 -0.13
CA TYR A 156 -0.05 7.62 0.35
C TYR A 156 0.42 8.69 -0.63
N VAL A 157 1.04 9.72 -0.08
CA VAL A 157 1.90 10.65 -0.82
C VAL A 157 3.26 10.65 -0.12
N PHE A 158 4.32 10.39 -0.87
CA PHE A 158 5.68 10.40 -0.35
C PHE A 158 6.34 11.72 -0.67
N LEU A 159 6.32 12.62 0.31
CA LEU A 159 6.75 14.00 0.20
C LEU A 159 8.28 14.11 0.37
N ASP A 160 8.94 14.79 -0.54
CA ASP A 160 10.34 15.18 -0.44
C ASP A 160 10.46 16.63 0.05
N PHE A 161 11.10 16.81 1.18
CA PHE A 161 11.36 18.09 1.85
C PHE A 161 12.78 18.62 1.59
N SER A 162 13.59 17.98 0.75
CA SER A 162 14.99 18.36 0.53
C SER A 162 15.14 19.85 0.19
N ARG A 163 14.31 20.36 -0.72
CA ARG A 163 14.33 21.77 -1.12
C ARG A 163 13.94 22.75 -0.02
N ILE A 164 13.28 22.30 1.03
CA ILE A 164 12.97 23.08 2.23
C ILE A 164 14.14 23.02 3.20
N LEU A 165 14.77 21.86 3.34
CA LEU A 165 15.81 21.61 4.33
C LEU A 165 17.19 22.14 3.90
N GLU A 166 17.56 21.98 2.62
CA GLU A 166 18.86 22.38 2.09
C GLU A 166 19.26 23.85 2.38
N PRO A 167 18.38 24.87 2.16
CA PRO A 167 18.70 26.25 2.48
C PRO A 167 18.94 26.52 3.97
N HIS A 168 18.48 25.62 4.83
CA HIS A 168 18.52 25.73 6.29
C HIS A 168 19.39 24.63 6.93
N ALA A 169 20.31 24.03 6.15
CA ALA A 169 21.16 22.95 6.60
C ALA A 169 21.88 23.28 7.92
N GLY A 170 21.76 22.40 8.90
CA GLY A 170 22.32 22.57 10.24
C GLY A 170 21.45 23.35 11.25
N SER A 171 20.39 24.04 10.80
CA SER A 171 19.45 24.77 11.68
C SER A 171 18.04 24.16 11.69
N VAL A 172 17.58 23.63 10.56
CA VAL A 172 16.28 22.96 10.44
C VAL A 172 16.47 21.52 9.98
N THR A 173 15.83 20.60 10.65
CA THR A 173 15.83 19.17 10.32
C THR A 173 14.42 18.72 9.94
N LEU A 174 14.29 17.58 9.28
CA LEU A 174 12.98 16.97 9.02
C LEU A 174 12.18 16.80 10.32
N GLN A 175 12.83 16.44 11.42
CA GLN A 175 12.18 16.28 12.72
C GLN A 175 11.47 17.57 13.16
N HIS A 176 12.11 18.74 13.03
CA HIS A 176 11.47 20.03 13.33
C HIS A 176 10.24 20.29 12.46
N VAL A 177 10.30 19.94 11.16
CA VAL A 177 9.15 20.06 10.25
C VAL A 177 8.02 19.15 10.70
N LEU A 178 8.32 17.89 11.02
CA LEU A 178 7.31 16.91 11.46
C LEU A 178 6.64 17.33 12.78
N GLU A 179 7.41 17.86 13.73
CA GLU A 179 6.86 18.41 14.99
C GLU A 179 5.91 19.57 14.73
N ARG A 180 6.28 20.48 13.82
CA ARG A 180 5.39 21.57 13.40
C ARG A 180 4.11 21.06 12.73
N CYS A 181 4.21 20.03 11.91
CA CYS A 181 3.02 19.38 11.33
C CYS A 181 2.10 18.83 12.43
N VAL A 182 2.66 18.16 13.45
CA VAL A 182 1.88 17.65 14.60
C VAL A 182 1.19 18.76 15.37
N ASP A 183 1.87 19.90 15.60
CA ASP A 183 1.28 21.08 16.26
C ASP A 183 0.04 21.60 15.50
N HIS A 184 -0.04 21.34 14.19
CA HIS A 184 -1.16 21.72 13.33
C HIS A 184 -2.11 20.54 13.01
N GLY A 185 -2.00 19.42 13.74
CA GLY A 185 -2.90 18.28 13.61
C GLY A 185 -2.57 17.32 12.45
N VAL A 186 -1.41 17.47 11.81
CA VAL A 186 -0.99 16.59 10.70
C VAL A 186 0.12 15.66 11.16
N LEU A 187 -0.14 14.36 11.15
CA LEU A 187 0.85 13.32 11.47
C LEU A 187 1.41 12.69 10.20
N LEU A 188 2.72 12.85 10.00
CA LEU A 188 3.47 12.24 8.90
C LEU A 188 4.39 11.14 9.42
N CYS A 189 4.58 10.10 8.62
CA CYS A 189 5.56 9.06 8.93
C CYS A 189 6.91 9.44 8.33
N PRO A 190 8.00 9.53 9.12
CA PRO A 190 9.31 9.95 8.64
C PRO A 190 9.89 8.95 7.63
N GLY A 191 10.58 9.46 6.61
CA GLY A 191 11.07 8.69 5.48
C GLY A 191 12.14 7.65 5.84
N HIS A 192 12.97 7.92 6.85
CA HIS A 192 13.97 6.95 7.32
C HIS A 192 13.37 5.61 7.78
N ALA A 193 12.07 5.57 8.12
CA ALA A 193 11.35 4.33 8.42
C ALA A 193 11.20 3.40 7.20
N PHE A 194 11.44 3.90 5.99
CA PHE A 194 11.32 3.15 4.73
C PHE A 194 12.67 2.79 4.10
N GLY A 195 13.77 3.25 4.65
CA GLY A 195 15.13 2.91 4.19
C GLY A 195 16.10 4.09 4.23
N GLU A 196 17.35 3.78 3.93
CA GLU A 196 18.42 4.76 3.79
C GLU A 196 18.18 5.63 2.55
N GLY A 197 18.58 6.91 2.60
CA GLY A 197 18.41 7.88 1.52
C GLY A 197 17.07 8.63 1.56
N PHE A 198 16.18 8.32 2.53
CA PHE A 198 14.89 9.01 2.68
C PHE A 198 14.83 9.92 3.91
N GLU A 199 15.98 10.40 4.40
CA GLU A 199 16.08 11.24 5.60
C GLU A 199 15.39 12.60 5.44
N SER A 200 15.21 13.07 4.19
CA SER A 200 14.47 14.29 3.86
C SER A 200 13.00 14.03 3.50
N HIS A 201 12.55 12.79 3.51
CA HIS A 201 11.21 12.43 3.07
C HIS A 201 10.25 12.16 4.23
N ALA A 202 8.95 12.32 3.95
CA ALA A 202 7.91 11.86 4.87
C ALA A 202 6.68 11.35 4.09
N ARG A 203 6.03 10.31 4.63
CA ARG A 203 4.81 9.76 4.05
C ARG A 203 3.57 10.34 4.70
N LEU A 204 2.70 10.92 3.89
CA LEU A 204 1.34 11.30 4.22
C LEU A 204 0.38 10.15 3.87
N CYS A 205 -0.62 9.89 4.75
CA CYS A 205 -1.74 8.99 4.46
C CYS A 205 -3.02 9.83 4.34
N PHE A 206 -3.61 9.90 3.15
CA PHE A 206 -4.76 10.77 2.90
C PHE A 206 -6.12 10.15 3.26
N THR A 207 -6.15 8.92 3.77
CA THR A 207 -7.38 8.25 4.20
C THR A 207 -7.46 8.04 5.71
N ALA A 208 -6.57 8.68 6.48
CA ALA A 208 -6.47 8.47 7.91
C ALA A 208 -7.48 9.29 8.72
N ALA A 209 -7.98 10.41 8.18
CA ALA A 209 -8.91 11.30 8.84
C ALA A 209 -10.28 11.30 8.15
N PRO A 210 -11.40 11.49 8.89
CA PRO A 210 -12.70 11.78 8.29
C PRO A 210 -12.65 13.13 7.55
N GLU A 211 -13.57 13.32 6.60
CA GLU A 211 -13.76 14.63 6.00
C GLU A 211 -14.13 15.63 7.12
N ALA A 212 -13.49 16.80 7.12
CA ALA A 212 -13.96 17.91 7.93
C ALA A 212 -15.34 18.34 7.40
N GLU A 213 -16.33 18.46 8.29
CA GLU A 213 -17.65 19.04 7.98
C GLU A 213 -17.54 20.53 7.67
#